data_b61f8251c1d01872788f9b0bddc4c92c
#
_entry.id   b61f8251c1d01872788f9b0bddc4c92c
#
_cell.length_a   1.000
_cell.length_b   1.000
_cell.length_c   1.000
_cell.angle_alpha   90.00
_cell.angle_beta   90.00
_cell.angle_gamma   90.00
#
_symmetry.space_group_name_H-M   'P 1'
#
loop_
_entity.id
_entity.type
_entity.pdbx_description
1 polymer ?
#
loop_
_entity_poly.entity_id
_entity_poly.type
_entity_poly.pdbx_seq_one_letter_code
_entity_poly.pdbx_strand_id
1 'polypeptide(L)' 'MSKQTQNRIRDLRKQSRLSQQALADQIGVFRNTISNWETGYSQISLENAKKVAEYFGVTIDYLLGSESDQT' A
#
# COMPACT_ATOMS: atom_id res chain seq x y z
N MET A 1 19.07 4.06 6.44
CA MET A 1 18.63 3.75 6.22
C MET A 1 18.16 3.47 5.18
N SER A 2 17.86 3.01 4.89
CA SER A 2 17.45 2.64 3.85
C SER A 2 16.32 3.03 3.39
N LYS A 3 16.00 3.03 2.46
CA LYS A 3 15.10 3.43 2.02
C LYS A 3 14.22 2.60 1.80
N GLN A 4 13.44 2.51 2.01
CA GLN A 4 12.60 1.69 1.89
C GLN A 4 11.68 1.97 0.88
N THR A 5 10.51 1.40 0.81
CA THR A 5 9.55 1.68 -0.21
C THR A 5 9.02 3.05 -0.03
N GLN A 6 8.52 3.62 -1.08
CA GLN A 6 7.95 4.94 -1.00
C GLN A 6 6.45 4.93 -0.82
N ASN A 7 5.81 3.76 -0.90
CA ASN A 7 4.37 3.73 -0.74
C ASN A 7 4.02 3.63 0.74
N ARG A 8 2.76 3.90 1.03
CA ARG A 8 2.28 3.94 2.40
C ARG A 8 1.37 2.78 2.75
N ILE A 9 1.45 1.72 1.97
CA ILE A 9 0.54 0.58 2.17
C ILE A 9 0.74 -0.01 3.55
N ARG A 10 1.98 -0.25 3.94
CA ARG A 10 2.26 -0.85 5.24
C ARG A 10 1.79 0.04 6.37
N ASP A 11 2.06 1.34 6.27
CA ASP A 11 1.67 2.27 7.31
C ASP A 11 0.15 2.31 7.48
N LEU A 12 -0.56 2.40 6.36
CA LEU A 12 -2.02 2.44 6.41
C LEU A 12 -2.58 1.14 6.95
N ARG A 13 -1.98 0.03 6.53
CA ARG A 13 -2.40 -1.27 7.00
C ARG A 13 -2.24 -1.38 8.51
N LYS A 14 -1.10 -0.95 9.02
CA LYS A 14 -0.82 -1.04 10.45
C LYS A 14 -1.72 -0.09 11.25
N GLN A 15 -1.96 1.09 10.72
CA GLN A 15 -2.87 2.02 11.37
C GLN A 15 -4.26 1.43 11.50
N SER A 16 -4.65 0.62 10.53
CA SER A 16 -5.96 -0.04 10.53
C SER A 16 -5.93 -1.38 11.25
N ARG A 17 -4.78 -1.77 11.79
CA ARG A 17 -4.61 -3.02 12.53
C ARG A 17 -4.93 -4.24 11.69
N LEU A 18 -4.57 -4.19 10.42
CA LEU A 18 -4.79 -5.30 9.51
C LEU A 18 -3.51 -6.10 9.33
N SER A 19 -3.66 -7.42 9.29
CA SER A 19 -2.55 -8.26 8.85
C SER A 19 -2.41 -8.14 7.34
N GLN A 20 -1.28 -8.61 6.83
CA GLN A 20 -1.11 -8.66 5.38
C GLN A 20 -2.17 -9.55 4.74
N GLN A 21 -2.50 -10.66 5.39
CA GLN A 21 -3.51 -11.55 4.87
C GLN A 21 -4.89 -10.89 4.84
N ALA A 22 -5.22 -10.15 5.88
CA ALA A 22 -6.52 -9.48 5.94
C ALA A 22 -6.64 -8.44 4.82
N LEU A 23 -5.59 -7.67 4.59
CA LEU A 23 -5.64 -6.70 3.50
C LEU A 23 -5.70 -7.41 2.16
N ALA A 24 -4.94 -8.48 1.99
CA ALA A 24 -4.95 -9.23 0.75
C ALA A 24 -6.35 -9.74 0.45
N ASP A 25 -7.05 -10.23 1.47
CA ASP A 25 -8.41 -10.71 1.30
C ASP A 25 -9.34 -9.59 0.86
N GLN A 26 -9.15 -8.39 1.41
CA GLN A 26 -10.01 -7.27 1.06
C GLN A 26 -9.79 -6.80 -0.38
N ILE A 27 -8.55 -6.85 -0.83
CA ILE A 27 -8.21 -6.38 -2.17
C ILE A 27 -8.40 -7.48 -3.21
N GLY A 28 -8.34 -8.74 -2.79
CA GLY A 28 -8.50 -9.85 -3.72
C GLY A 28 -7.19 -10.29 -4.33
N VAL A 29 -6.12 -10.23 -3.56
CA VAL A 29 -4.81 -10.66 -4.03
C VAL A 29 -4.22 -11.62 -2.99
N PHE A 30 -3.06 -12.19 -3.31
CA PHE A 30 -2.38 -13.07 -2.38
C PHE A 30 -1.61 -12.27 -1.33
N ARG A 31 -1.41 -12.87 -0.17
CA ARG A 31 -0.64 -12.22 0.88
C ARG A 31 0.76 -11.84 0.41
N ASN A 32 1.40 -12.72 -0.35
CA ASN A 32 2.72 -12.42 -0.88
C ASN A 32 2.72 -11.17 -1.75
N THR A 33 1.64 -10.93 -2.45
CA THR A 33 1.53 -9.75 -3.28
C THR A 33 1.57 -8.50 -2.41
N ILE A 34 0.86 -8.50 -1.28
CA ILE A 34 0.90 -7.37 -0.36
C ILE A 34 2.32 -7.17 0.16
N SER A 35 2.95 -8.26 0.57
CA SER A 35 4.31 -8.19 1.09
C SER A 35 5.27 -7.60 0.05
N ASN A 36 5.16 -8.03 -1.19
CA ASN A 36 6.03 -7.54 -2.25
C ASN A 36 5.84 -6.05 -2.50
N TRP A 37 4.59 -5.58 -2.42
CA TRP A 37 4.35 -4.16 -2.57
C TRP A 37 4.94 -3.38 -1.41
N GLU A 38 4.81 -3.89 -0.19
CA GLU A 38 5.28 -3.18 1.00
C GLU A 38 6.79 -3.08 1.05
N THR A 39 7.47 -4.09 0.54
CA THR A 39 8.94 -4.08 0.57
C THR A 39 9.54 -3.43 -0.67
N GLY A 40 8.73 -3.17 -1.68
CA GLY A 40 9.24 -2.61 -2.93
C GLY A 40 9.78 -3.65 -3.87
N TYR A 41 9.62 -4.93 -3.54
CA TYR A 41 10.08 -6.00 -4.41
C TYR A 41 9.38 -5.96 -5.75
N SER A 42 8.10 -5.61 -5.76
CA SER A 42 7.38 -5.38 -7.00
C SER A 42 6.51 -4.14 -6.81
N GLN A 43 6.20 -3.51 -7.93
CA GLN A 43 5.38 -2.32 -7.90
C GLN A 43 3.93 -2.69 -8.03
N ILE A 44 3.09 -1.96 -7.32
CA ILE A 44 1.66 -2.15 -7.42
C ILE A 44 1.19 -1.53 -8.74
N SER A 45 0.29 -2.23 -9.43
CA SER A 45 -0.31 -1.69 -10.65
C SER A 45 -1.25 -0.55 -10.29
N LEU A 46 -1.54 0.29 -11.27
CA LEU A 46 -2.46 1.40 -11.04
C LEU A 46 -3.83 0.88 -10.63
N GLU A 47 -4.27 -0.19 -11.25
CA GLU A 47 -5.58 -0.76 -10.94
C GLU A 47 -5.64 -1.20 -9.48
N ASN A 48 -4.62 -1.88 -9.00
CA ASN A 48 -4.60 -2.32 -7.61
C ASN A 48 -4.37 -1.16 -6.66
N ALA A 49 -3.58 -0.17 -7.07
CA ALA A 49 -3.38 1.02 -6.24
C ALA A 49 -4.71 1.73 -6.01
N LYS A 50 -5.55 1.76 -7.03
CA LYS A 50 -6.85 2.37 -6.91
C LYS A 50 -7.71 1.63 -5.89
N LYS A 51 -7.68 0.30 -5.93
CA LYS A 51 -8.44 -0.49 -4.97
C LYS A 51 -7.97 -0.25 -3.54
N VAL A 52 -6.66 -0.25 -3.35
CA VAL A 52 -6.10 -0.06 -2.02
C VAL A 52 -6.39 1.35 -1.51
N ALA A 53 -6.22 2.34 -2.38
CA ALA A 53 -6.48 3.72 -1.99
C ALA A 53 -7.94 3.91 -1.59
N GLU A 54 -8.85 3.32 -2.34
CA GLU A 54 -10.26 3.41 -2.01
C GLU A 54 -10.57 2.72 -0.70
N TYR A 55 -9.93 1.58 -0.46
CA TYR A 55 -10.17 0.86 0.78
C TYR A 55 -9.77 1.69 1.99
N PHE A 56 -8.65 2.40 1.89
CA PHE A 56 -8.18 3.21 3.00
C PHE A 56 -8.70 4.63 2.99
N GLY A 57 -9.41 5.02 1.94
CA GLY A 57 -9.97 6.37 1.87
C GLY A 57 -8.93 7.44 1.62
N VAL A 58 -7.89 7.11 0.85
CA VAL A 58 -6.84 8.06 0.53
C VAL A 58 -6.72 8.17 -0.98
N THR A 59 -5.97 9.17 -1.43
CA THR A 59 -5.71 9.30 -2.86
C THR A 59 -4.65 8.31 -3.29
N ILE A 60 -4.62 8.01 -4.58
CA ILE A 60 -3.58 7.16 -5.12
C ILE A 60 -2.21 7.80 -4.93
N ASP A 61 -2.12 9.10 -5.14
CA ASP A 61 -0.85 9.80 -4.97
C ASP A 61 -0.34 9.67 -3.54
N TYR A 62 -1.22 9.82 -2.58
CA TYR A 62 -0.82 9.66 -1.18
C TYR A 62 -0.36 8.23 -0.92
N LEU A 63 -1.12 7.27 -1.42
CA LEU A 63 -0.79 5.86 -1.21
C LEU A 63 0.59 5.53 -1.76
N LEU A 64 0.89 6.03 -2.93
CA LEU A 64 2.15 5.72 -3.59
C LEU A 64 3.31 6.56 -3.11
N GLY A 65 3.05 7.52 -2.22
CA GLY A 65 4.11 8.34 -1.67
C GLY A 65 4.62 9.42 -2.58
N SER A 66 3.90 9.69 -3.66
CA SER A 66 4.34 10.71 -4.58
C SER A 66 3.84 12.10 -4.21
N GLU A 67 2.87 12.18 -3.30
CA GLU A 67 2.38 13.43 -2.81
C GLU A 67 3.37 13.98 -1.82
N SER A 68 3.87 15.15 -2.08
CA SER A 68 4.84 15.72 -1.21
C SER A 68 4.15 16.26 -0.02
N ASP A 69 4.74 16.14 1.01
CA ASP A 69 4.22 16.67 2.07
C ASP A 69 4.71 17.86 2.32
N GLN A 70 4.89 18.33 1.75
CA GLN A 70 5.27 19.29 1.86
C GLN A 70 4.96 20.10 2.10
N THR A 71 4.88 20.18 2.32
CA THR A 71 4.58 20.83 2.61
C THR A 71 4.71 21.38 2.77
#